data_8bfb359b1787bf4c9dfc8295dfc4521a
#
_entry.id   8bfb359b1787bf4c9dfc8295dfc4521a
#
_cell.length_a   1.000
_cell.length_b   1.000
_cell.length_c   1.000
_cell.angle_alpha   90.00
_cell.angle_beta   90.00
_cell.angle_gamma   90.00
#
_symmetry.space_group_name_H-M   'P 1'
#
loop_
_entity.id
_entity.type
_entity.pdbx_description
1 polymer ?
#
loop_
_entity_poly.entity_id
_entity_poly.type
_entity_poly.pdbx_seq_one_letter_code
_entity_poly.pdbx_strand_id
1 'polypeptide(L)'
;MAGQEKRDHGEFCWNELATSDAAGAKKFYTELLGWTLKEGDAAPMAYTEIVVGDKHVGGIYQSGPEFGGGDTPPHWTAYVSVDDVDAAVKKVEELGGKVRVPPMDIPHVGRFCVITDPQGASLALITLSSDNPR
;
A
#
# COMPACT_ATOMS: atom_id res chain seq x y z
N MET A 1 16.14 11.35 -4.42
CA MET A 1 16.17 9.94 -4.24
C MET A 1 15.00 9.28 -4.95
N ALA A 2 15.16 8.04 -5.23
CA ALA A 2 14.22 7.38 -6.13
C ALA A 2 12.78 7.45 -5.63
N GLY A 3 12.60 7.23 -4.35
CA GLY A 3 11.25 7.23 -3.82
C GLY A 3 10.54 8.55 -3.85
N GLN A 4 11.28 9.63 -4.06
CA GLN A 4 10.68 10.95 -4.10
C GLN A 4 10.30 11.38 -5.50
N GLU A 5 10.68 10.62 -6.50
CA GLU A 5 10.32 10.99 -7.86
C GLU A 5 8.83 10.77 -8.05
N LYS A 6 8.24 11.69 -8.79
CA LYS A 6 6.83 11.58 -9.10
C LYS A 6 6.60 10.35 -9.98
N ARG A 7 5.60 9.58 -9.65
CA ARG A 7 5.22 8.42 -10.45
C ARG A 7 4.23 8.81 -11.51
N ASP A 8 4.35 8.16 -12.67
CA ASP A 8 3.41 8.38 -13.74
C ASP A 8 2.11 7.66 -13.48
N HIS A 9 1.04 8.19 -14.03
CA HIS A 9 -0.25 7.53 -13.97
C HIS A 9 -0.14 6.12 -14.58
N GLY A 10 -0.59 5.13 -13.82
CA GLY A 10 -0.52 3.74 -14.25
C GLY A 10 0.73 3.00 -13.82
N GLU A 11 1.64 3.65 -13.14
CA GLU A 11 2.90 3.04 -12.74
C GLU A 11 2.74 2.37 -11.37
N PHE A 12 3.27 1.15 -11.22
CA PHE A 12 3.36 0.53 -9.91
C PHE A 12 4.31 1.33 -9.05
N CYS A 13 3.89 1.66 -7.83
CA CYS A 13 4.69 2.55 -6.99
C CYS A 13 4.94 2.05 -5.58
N TRP A 14 4.27 0.98 -5.15
CA TRP A 14 4.39 0.52 -3.77
C TRP A 14 3.93 -0.91 -3.64
N ASN A 15 4.43 -1.62 -2.64
CA ASN A 15 3.96 -2.97 -2.30
C ASN A 15 3.83 -3.07 -0.81
N GLU A 16 2.76 -3.68 -0.34
CA GLU A 16 2.45 -3.65 1.08
C GLU A 16 2.01 -5.01 1.56
N LEU A 17 2.58 -5.46 2.67
CA LEU A 17 2.19 -6.71 3.30
C LEU A 17 1.30 -6.43 4.49
N ALA A 18 0.11 -7.01 4.47
CA ALA A 18 -0.78 -7.07 5.62
C ALA A 18 -0.63 -8.45 6.23
N THR A 19 -0.29 -8.53 7.51
CA THR A 19 -0.07 -9.83 8.13
C THR A 19 -0.53 -9.82 9.58
N SER A 20 -0.96 -10.98 10.05
CA SER A 20 -1.36 -11.14 11.44
C SER A 20 -0.17 -11.34 12.38
N ASP A 21 1.05 -11.45 11.84
CA ASP A 21 2.25 -11.60 12.63
C ASP A 21 3.36 -10.78 12.01
N ALA A 22 3.31 -9.48 12.23
CA ALA A 22 4.27 -8.57 11.64
C ALA A 22 5.70 -8.86 12.11
N ALA A 23 5.86 -9.19 13.39
CA ALA A 23 7.19 -9.48 13.92
C ALA A 23 7.82 -10.68 13.21
N GLY A 24 7.05 -11.74 13.04
CA GLY A 24 7.55 -12.92 12.35
C GLY A 24 7.84 -12.67 10.89
N ALA A 25 6.98 -11.89 10.24
CA ALA A 25 7.21 -11.57 8.83
C ALA A 25 8.47 -10.74 8.66
N LYS A 26 8.69 -9.76 9.53
CA LYS A 26 9.90 -8.94 9.47
C LYS A 26 11.14 -9.80 9.58
N LYS A 27 11.14 -10.72 10.54
CA LYS A 27 12.28 -11.60 10.72
C LYS A 27 12.49 -12.47 9.49
N PHE A 28 11.45 -13.07 8.97
CA PHE A 28 11.53 -13.93 7.81
C PHE A 28 12.13 -13.21 6.60
N TYR A 29 11.57 -12.05 6.29
CA TYR A 29 11.97 -11.34 5.07
C TYR A 29 13.34 -10.68 5.19
N THR A 30 13.70 -10.19 6.38
CA THR A 30 15.03 -9.61 6.53
C THR A 30 16.09 -10.68 6.42
N GLU A 31 15.85 -11.87 6.96
CA GLU A 31 16.82 -12.95 6.85
C GLU A 31 16.88 -13.50 5.44
N LEU A 32 15.74 -13.57 4.77
CA LEU A 32 15.69 -14.13 3.43
C LEU A 32 16.26 -13.19 2.38
N LEU A 33 15.87 -11.92 2.44
CA LEU A 33 16.13 -10.97 1.36
C LEU A 33 17.11 -9.87 1.74
N GLY A 34 17.47 -9.77 3.02
CA GLY A 34 18.39 -8.73 3.44
C GLY A 34 17.80 -7.34 3.46
N TRP A 35 16.49 -7.24 3.49
CA TRP A 35 15.83 -5.93 3.53
C TRP A 35 16.23 -5.15 4.77
N THR A 36 16.32 -3.84 4.63
CA THR A 36 16.42 -2.91 5.75
C THR A 36 15.03 -2.43 6.08
N LEU A 37 14.70 -2.42 7.36
CA LEU A 37 13.38 -1.97 7.79
C LEU A 37 13.51 -0.66 8.55
N LYS A 38 12.57 0.25 8.28
CA LYS A 38 12.52 1.54 8.96
C LYS A 38 11.17 1.65 9.63
N GLU A 39 11.17 1.73 10.96
CA GLU A 39 9.92 1.84 11.70
C GLU A 39 9.34 3.22 11.47
N GLY A 40 8.09 3.24 11.07
CA GLY A 40 7.36 4.47 10.94
C GLY A 40 6.69 4.84 12.23
N ASP A 41 6.41 6.12 12.36
CA ASP A 41 5.71 6.62 13.55
C ASP A 41 4.29 7.03 13.20
N ALA A 42 3.75 6.45 12.15
CA ALA A 42 2.41 6.79 11.70
C ALA A 42 1.38 6.13 12.60
N ALA A 43 0.86 6.88 13.57
CA ALA A 43 -0.27 6.42 14.36
C ALA A 43 -1.49 6.38 13.46
N PRO A 44 -2.50 5.56 13.75
CA PRO A 44 -2.64 4.74 14.94
C PRO A 44 -2.02 3.35 14.86
N MET A 45 -1.53 2.94 13.70
CA MET A 45 -0.98 1.59 13.61
C MET A 45 0.50 1.65 13.29
N ALA A 46 1.22 0.65 13.77
CA ALA A 46 2.64 0.52 13.50
C ALA A 46 2.82 0.13 12.04
N TYR A 47 3.56 0.92 11.32
CA TYR A 47 3.83 0.68 9.91
C TYR A 47 5.34 0.68 9.72
N THR A 48 5.86 -0.36 9.11
CA THR A 48 7.29 -0.51 8.89
C THR A 48 7.56 -0.38 7.40
N GLU A 49 8.48 0.50 7.04
CA GLU A 49 8.87 0.65 5.63
C GLU A 49 9.97 -0.31 5.28
N ILE A 50 9.90 -0.83 4.06
CA ILE A 50 10.92 -1.70 3.50
C ILE A 50 11.86 -0.85 2.66
N VAL A 51 13.14 -0.90 2.95
CA VAL A 51 14.14 -0.09 2.26
C VAL A 51 15.18 -1.00 1.65
N VAL A 52 15.49 -0.78 0.37
CA VAL A 52 16.52 -1.51 -0.34
C VAL A 52 17.52 -0.47 -0.83
N GLY A 53 18.73 -0.49 -0.24
CA GLY A 53 19.67 0.60 -0.49
C GLY A 53 19.07 1.90 0.04
N ASP A 54 18.84 2.85 -0.84
CA ASP A 54 18.18 4.10 -0.47
C ASP A 54 16.76 4.20 -1.03
N LYS A 55 16.21 3.06 -1.50
CA LYS A 55 14.88 3.06 -2.12
C LYS A 55 13.84 2.56 -1.14
N HIS A 56 12.78 3.31 -0.97
CA HIS A 56 11.63 2.89 -0.19
C HIS A 56 10.68 2.16 -1.12
N VAL A 57 10.52 0.85 -0.92
CA VAL A 57 9.84 0.03 -1.92
C VAL A 57 8.55 -0.58 -1.42
N GLY A 58 8.29 -0.57 -0.13
CA GLY A 58 7.07 -1.17 0.36
C GLY A 58 6.92 -1.00 1.85
N GLY A 59 5.95 -1.71 2.40
CA GLY A 59 5.67 -1.63 3.83
C GLY A 59 5.12 -2.92 4.39
N ILE A 60 5.16 -3.05 5.70
CA ILE A 60 4.62 -4.18 6.44
C ILE A 60 3.81 -3.63 7.60
N TYR A 61 2.59 -4.12 7.79
CA TYR A 61 1.81 -3.72 8.94
C TYR A 61 1.04 -4.89 9.52
N GLN A 62 0.74 -4.76 10.81
CA GLN A 62 -0.03 -5.77 11.54
C GLN A 62 -1.50 -5.60 11.19
N SER A 63 -2.14 -6.68 10.74
CA SER A 63 -3.56 -6.67 10.46
C SER A 63 -4.28 -7.53 11.48
N GLY A 64 -5.60 -7.37 11.54
CA GLY A 64 -6.42 -8.13 12.47
C GLY A 64 -7.68 -7.35 12.79
N PRO A 65 -8.64 -7.96 13.51
CA PRO A 65 -9.89 -7.26 13.81
C PRO A 65 -9.69 -5.98 14.59
N GLU A 66 -8.74 -5.93 15.51
CA GLU A 66 -8.48 -4.74 16.30
C GLU A 66 -7.86 -3.61 15.47
N PHE A 67 -7.42 -3.92 14.24
CA PHE A 67 -6.87 -2.93 13.34
C PHE A 67 -7.77 -2.70 12.12
N GLY A 68 -9.02 -3.20 12.19
CA GLY A 68 -9.96 -3.01 11.10
C GLY A 68 -9.79 -3.96 9.94
N GLY A 69 -8.90 -4.94 10.04
CA GLY A 69 -8.58 -5.82 8.93
C GLY A 69 -9.45 -7.04 8.77
N GLY A 70 -10.24 -7.37 9.78
CA GLY A 70 -11.09 -8.55 9.71
C GLY A 70 -10.28 -9.84 9.64
N ASP A 71 -10.83 -10.83 8.95
CA ASP A 71 -10.26 -12.18 8.87
C ASP A 71 -9.47 -12.42 7.61
N THR A 72 -9.08 -11.38 6.92
CA THR A 72 -8.34 -11.53 5.66
C THR A 72 -7.00 -12.21 5.93
N PRO A 73 -6.66 -13.27 5.20
CA PRO A 73 -5.36 -13.90 5.37
C PRO A 73 -4.23 -12.96 5.03
N PRO A 74 -3.03 -13.20 5.54
CA PRO A 74 -1.88 -12.37 5.14
C PRO A 74 -1.74 -12.32 3.63
N HIS A 75 -1.43 -11.15 3.13
CA HIS A 75 -1.34 -10.97 1.68
C HIS A 75 -0.54 -9.72 1.35
N TRP A 76 -0.01 -9.72 0.14
CA TRP A 76 0.66 -8.57 -0.43
C TRP A 76 -0.33 -7.81 -1.31
N THR A 77 -0.25 -6.49 -1.30
CA THR A 77 -1.06 -5.64 -2.17
C THR A 77 -0.12 -4.73 -2.95
N ALA A 78 -0.27 -4.74 -4.26
CA ALA A 78 0.46 -3.80 -5.11
C ALA A 78 -0.35 -2.52 -5.24
N TYR A 79 0.36 -1.39 -5.34
CA TYR A 79 -0.26 -0.07 -5.51
C TYR A 79 0.16 0.51 -6.85
N VAL A 80 -0.81 1.10 -7.53
CA VAL A 80 -0.59 1.78 -8.81
C VAL A 80 -0.89 3.25 -8.62
N SER A 81 0.01 4.09 -9.10
CA SER A 81 -0.17 5.54 -9.04
C SER A 81 -1.18 5.99 -10.07
N VAL A 82 -2.14 6.80 -9.65
CA VAL A 82 -3.14 7.38 -10.56
C VAL A 82 -3.21 8.87 -10.29
N ASP A 83 -3.57 9.62 -11.32
CA ASP A 83 -3.65 11.07 -11.19
C ASP A 83 -4.75 11.51 -10.23
N ASP A 84 -5.87 10.78 -10.21
CA ASP A 84 -7.04 11.16 -9.41
C ASP A 84 -7.79 9.90 -9.01
N VAL A 85 -7.64 9.52 -7.75
CA VAL A 85 -8.27 8.30 -7.24
C VAL A 85 -9.79 8.39 -7.34
N ASP A 86 -10.37 9.55 -7.08
CA ASP A 86 -11.82 9.67 -7.12
C ASP A 86 -12.36 9.49 -8.54
N ALA A 87 -11.66 10.00 -9.53
CA ALA A 87 -12.04 9.77 -10.92
C ALA A 87 -11.86 8.31 -11.30
N ALA A 88 -10.80 7.67 -10.81
CA ALA A 88 -10.55 6.27 -11.10
C ALA A 88 -11.65 5.38 -10.55
N VAL A 89 -12.14 5.68 -9.35
CA VAL A 89 -13.19 4.88 -8.72
C VAL A 89 -14.45 4.85 -9.57
N LYS A 90 -14.81 5.99 -10.14
CA LYS A 90 -15.99 6.02 -11.01
C LYS A 90 -15.81 5.11 -12.22
N LYS A 91 -14.59 5.09 -12.75
CA LYS A 91 -14.30 4.29 -13.92
C LYS A 91 -14.27 2.80 -13.62
N VAL A 92 -13.83 2.45 -12.40
CA VAL A 92 -13.75 1.04 -12.02
C VAL A 92 -15.07 0.33 -12.23
N GLU A 93 -16.15 0.91 -11.74
CA GLU A 93 -17.45 0.27 -11.83
C GLU A 93 -17.98 0.25 -13.25
N GLU A 94 -17.70 1.31 -14.00
CA GLU A 94 -18.09 1.33 -15.41
C GLU A 94 -17.43 0.20 -16.20
N LEU A 95 -16.24 -0.19 -15.78
CA LEU A 95 -15.46 -1.20 -16.49
C LEU A 95 -15.66 -2.61 -15.92
N GLY A 96 -16.58 -2.76 -14.96
CA GLY A 96 -16.91 -4.08 -14.44
C GLY A 96 -16.19 -4.51 -13.18
N GLY A 97 -15.33 -3.65 -12.64
CA GLY A 97 -14.67 -3.92 -11.38
C GLY A 97 -15.51 -3.51 -10.20
N LYS A 98 -14.94 -3.64 -9.00
CA LYS A 98 -15.63 -3.26 -7.77
C LYS A 98 -14.68 -2.49 -6.88
N VAL A 99 -15.25 -1.54 -6.13
CA VAL A 99 -14.49 -0.79 -5.13
C VAL A 99 -14.65 -1.52 -3.80
N ARG A 100 -13.53 -1.97 -3.25
CA ARG A 100 -13.53 -2.70 -1.99
C ARG A 100 -13.33 -1.79 -0.81
N VAL A 101 -12.44 -0.82 -0.95
CA VAL A 101 -12.20 0.20 0.05
C VAL A 101 -12.35 1.53 -0.64
N PRO A 102 -13.32 2.35 -0.22
CA PRO A 102 -13.51 3.65 -0.86
C PRO A 102 -12.34 4.58 -0.61
N PRO A 103 -12.21 5.65 -1.39
CA PRO A 103 -11.06 6.54 -1.25
C PRO A 103 -10.91 7.07 0.17
N MET A 104 -9.69 7.00 0.67
CA MET A 104 -9.33 7.45 2.01
C MET A 104 -8.01 8.19 1.94
N ASP A 105 -7.87 9.20 2.80
CA ASP A 105 -6.62 9.96 2.87
C ASP A 105 -5.68 9.36 3.90
N ILE A 106 -4.40 9.26 3.52
CA ILE A 106 -3.35 8.91 4.46
C ILE A 106 -2.48 10.17 4.58
N PRO A 107 -2.42 10.81 5.75
CA PRO A 107 -1.68 12.06 5.88
C PRO A 107 -0.25 11.92 5.39
N HIS A 108 0.19 12.89 4.59
CA HIS A 108 1.54 12.98 4.04
C HIS A 108 1.91 11.86 3.08
N VAL A 109 0.97 10.97 2.78
CA VAL A 109 1.22 9.86 1.84
C VAL A 109 0.41 10.06 0.57
N GLY A 110 -0.90 10.17 0.71
CA GLY A 110 -1.76 10.33 -0.44
C GLY A 110 -3.17 9.86 -0.16
N ARG A 111 -3.93 9.75 -1.22
CA ARG A 111 -5.31 9.27 -1.16
C ARG A 111 -5.40 7.97 -1.93
N PHE A 112 -5.95 6.94 -1.31
CA PHE A 112 -5.93 5.61 -1.92
C PHE A 112 -7.30 4.95 -1.85
N CYS A 113 -7.47 3.92 -2.67
CA CYS A 113 -8.60 3.02 -2.59
C CYS A 113 -8.12 1.61 -2.92
N VAL A 114 -8.97 0.63 -2.66
CA VAL A 114 -8.69 -0.75 -3.04
C VAL A 114 -9.83 -1.23 -3.92
N ILE A 115 -9.47 -1.84 -5.04
CA ILE A 115 -10.46 -2.32 -6.00
C ILE A 115 -10.22 -3.79 -6.29
N THR A 116 -11.22 -4.44 -6.90
CA THR A 116 -11.01 -5.71 -7.56
C THR A 116 -11.35 -5.53 -9.04
N ASP A 117 -10.57 -6.20 -9.89
CA ASP A 117 -10.85 -6.17 -11.31
C ASP A 117 -12.02 -7.11 -11.63
N PRO A 118 -12.50 -7.16 -12.88
CA PRO A 118 -13.66 -7.99 -13.20
C PRO A 118 -13.45 -9.48 -12.94
N GLN A 119 -12.22 -9.94 -12.82
CA GLN A 119 -11.91 -11.33 -12.52
C GLN A 119 -11.69 -11.58 -11.04
N GLY A 120 -11.75 -10.52 -10.20
CA GLY A 120 -11.65 -10.68 -8.77
C GLY A 120 -10.27 -10.44 -8.18
N ALA A 121 -9.30 -10.00 -8.98
CA ALA A 121 -7.97 -9.70 -8.44
C ALA A 121 -7.96 -8.33 -7.77
N SER A 122 -7.28 -8.26 -6.63
CA SER A 122 -7.21 -7.02 -5.84
C SER A 122 -6.04 -6.15 -6.26
N LEU A 123 -6.26 -4.85 -6.25
CA LEU A 123 -5.22 -3.87 -6.56
C LEU A 123 -5.55 -2.59 -5.82
N ALA A 124 -4.53 -1.90 -5.33
CA ALA A 124 -4.74 -0.59 -4.72
C ALA A 124 -4.33 0.49 -5.69
N LEU A 125 -5.07 1.60 -5.67
CA LEU A 125 -4.79 2.79 -6.47
C LEU A 125 -4.49 3.92 -5.51
N ILE A 126 -3.53 4.76 -5.86
CA ILE A 126 -3.15 5.86 -4.98
C ILE A 126 -2.77 7.09 -5.79
N THR A 127 -3.24 8.24 -5.31
CA THR A 127 -2.76 9.54 -5.77
C THR A 127 -1.83 10.05 -4.71
N LEU A 128 -0.53 10.09 -5.01
CA LEU A 128 0.47 10.44 -4.03
C LEU A 128 0.39 11.92 -3.69
N SER A 129 0.56 12.22 -2.42
CA SER A 129 0.55 13.59 -1.94
C SER A 129 1.80 14.32 -2.42
N SER A 130 1.65 15.61 -2.74
CA SER A 130 2.78 16.40 -3.17
C SER A 130 3.83 16.56 -2.07
N ASP A 131 3.45 16.38 -0.82
CA ASP A 131 4.39 16.47 0.30
C ASP A 131 4.85 15.10 0.78
N ASN A 132 4.62 14.05 -0.04
CA ASN A 132 5.07 12.70 0.28
C ASN A 132 6.59 12.66 0.20
N PRO A 133 7.29 12.24 1.27
CA PRO A 133 8.74 12.22 1.25
C PRO A 133 9.36 11.10 0.42
N ARG A 134 8.56 10.19 -0.09
CA ARG A 134 9.10 9.08 -0.90
C ARG A 134 9.23 9.42 -2.34
#